data_8ed5e0a9070038a656347b40a246ae54
#
_entry.id   8ed5e0a9070038a656347b40a246ae54
#
_cell.length_a   1.000
_cell.length_b   1.000
_cell.length_c   1.000
_cell.angle_alpha   90.00
_cell.angle_beta   90.00
_cell.angle_gamma   90.00
#
_symmetry.space_group_name_H-M   'P 1'
#
loop_
_entity.id
_entity.type
_entity.pdbx_description
1 polymer ?
#
loop_
_entity_poly.entity_id
_entity_poly.type
_entity_poly.pdbx_seq_one_letter_code
_entity_poly.pdbx_strand_id
1 'polypeptide(L)'
;MSEKTETSGWRECHAMIVFLDSNVVIYFIESDPYWGPKVEARLRKIAADKDMLATSDAVRMETLIGPFQSGDTAVLADYQKFFNSTGVQMLPVTAAVWEHAARIRAAFKLQVLDSIHLATAIEHGCGLFLSNDLQLANFEGIKVEVLI
;
A
#
# COMPACT_ATOMS: atom_id res chain seq x y z
N MET A 1 0.29 26.36 31.49
CA MET A 1 0.10 26.92 30.16
C MET A 1 1.08 26.38 29.12
N SER A 2 2.21 25.84 29.54
CA SER A 2 3.21 25.25 28.65
C SER A 2 2.86 23.84 28.14
N GLU A 3 1.95 23.15 28.83
CA GLU A 3 1.61 21.75 28.48
C GLU A 3 0.75 21.60 27.21
N LYS A 4 0.00 22.63 26.83
CA LYS A 4 -0.88 22.57 25.65
C LYS A 4 -0.13 22.72 24.31
N THR A 5 1.03 23.34 24.34
CA THR A 5 1.87 23.52 23.14
C THR A 5 2.76 22.30 22.85
N GLU A 6 3.12 21.54 23.90
CA GLU A 6 3.92 20.33 23.71
C GLU A 6 3.13 19.16 23.13
N THR A 7 1.83 19.04 23.48
CA THR A 7 1.00 17.95 22.97
C THR A 7 0.64 18.11 21.50
N SER A 8 0.58 19.31 20.95
CA SER A 8 0.32 19.54 19.53
C SER A 8 1.52 19.19 18.66
N GLY A 9 2.74 19.47 19.13
CA GLY A 9 3.97 19.12 18.42
C GLY A 9 4.19 17.61 18.27
N TRP A 10 3.78 16.84 19.27
CA TRP A 10 3.92 15.37 19.21
C TRP A 10 2.98 14.73 18.21
N ARG A 11 1.81 15.29 17.98
CA ARG A 11 0.85 14.78 16.99
C ARG A 11 1.33 14.99 15.56
N GLU A 12 2.07 16.05 15.30
CA GLU A 12 2.63 16.34 13.98
C GLU A 12 3.80 15.42 13.62
N CYS A 13 4.43 14.77 14.62
CA CYS A 13 5.54 13.84 14.41
C CYS A 13 5.11 12.40 14.12
N HIS A 14 3.81 12.07 14.24
CA HIS A 14 3.31 10.73 13.94
C HIS A 14 2.97 10.62 12.47
N ALA A 15 3.94 10.13 11.69
CA ALA A 15 3.74 9.83 10.29
C ALA A 15 2.70 8.72 10.12
N MET A 16 1.75 8.95 9.21
CA MET A 16 0.82 7.92 8.78
C MET A 16 1.53 6.93 7.88
N ILE A 17 1.18 5.65 7.97
CA ILE A 17 1.67 4.63 7.05
C ILE A 17 0.63 4.47 5.95
N VAL A 18 1.05 4.65 4.69
CA VAL A 18 0.21 4.50 3.51
C VAL A 18 0.55 3.18 2.84
N PHE A 19 -0.43 2.27 2.79
CA PHE A 19 -0.28 0.99 2.11
C PHE A 19 -0.55 1.17 0.62
N LEU A 20 0.34 0.63 -0.21
CA LEU A 20 0.21 0.67 -1.66
C LEU A 20 -0.31 -0.67 -2.18
N ASP A 21 -1.48 -0.65 -2.81
CA ASP A 21 -2.03 -1.81 -3.51
C ASP A 21 -1.17 -2.17 -4.73
N SER A 22 -1.30 -3.39 -5.22
CA SER A 22 -0.50 -3.90 -6.34
C SER A 22 -0.62 -3.04 -7.60
N ASN A 23 -1.83 -2.57 -7.94
CA ASN A 23 -2.02 -1.72 -9.12
C ASN A 23 -1.21 -0.41 -9.02
N VAL A 24 -1.14 0.20 -7.84
CA VAL A 24 -0.38 1.43 -7.61
C VAL A 24 1.12 1.17 -7.82
N VAL A 25 1.64 0.07 -7.28
CA VAL A 25 3.04 -0.32 -7.45
C VAL A 25 3.35 -0.57 -8.92
N ILE A 26 2.49 -1.29 -9.62
CA ILE A 26 2.66 -1.59 -11.06
C ILE A 26 2.70 -0.29 -11.88
N TYR A 27 1.77 0.61 -11.67
CA TYR A 27 1.73 1.88 -12.41
C TYR A 27 2.99 2.70 -12.20
N PHE A 28 3.53 2.69 -10.98
CA PHE A 28 4.75 3.41 -10.65
C PHE A 28 5.98 2.77 -11.30
N ILE A 29 6.17 1.47 -11.12
CA ILE A 29 7.38 0.77 -11.60
C ILE A 29 7.40 0.67 -13.12
N GLU A 30 6.26 0.38 -13.74
CA GLU A 30 6.18 0.17 -15.19
C GLU A 30 5.84 1.46 -15.96
N SER A 31 5.80 2.58 -15.26
CA SER A 31 5.58 3.91 -15.85
C SER A 31 4.34 3.95 -16.75
N ASP A 32 3.19 3.53 -16.20
CA ASP A 32 1.93 3.57 -16.93
C ASP A 32 1.70 4.98 -17.49
N PRO A 33 1.38 5.13 -18.80
CA PRO A 33 1.28 6.46 -19.42
C PRO A 33 0.19 7.35 -18.82
N TYR A 34 -0.90 6.77 -18.34
CA TYR A 34 -2.01 7.51 -17.75
C TYR A 34 -1.92 7.58 -16.22
N TRP A 35 -1.78 6.42 -15.56
CA TRP A 35 -1.78 6.35 -14.11
C TRP A 35 -0.44 6.67 -13.48
N GLY A 36 0.66 6.42 -14.19
CA GLY A 36 2.01 6.65 -13.68
C GLY A 36 2.24 8.06 -13.16
N PRO A 37 1.95 9.12 -13.93
CA PRO A 37 2.11 10.50 -13.45
C PRO A 37 1.24 10.83 -12.24
N LYS A 38 0.03 10.27 -12.16
CA LYS A 38 -0.86 10.46 -11.01
C LYS A 38 -0.31 9.79 -9.76
N VAL A 39 0.22 8.58 -9.90
CA VAL A 39 0.88 7.87 -8.80
C VAL A 39 2.11 8.63 -8.33
N GLU A 40 2.97 9.06 -9.23
CA GLU A 40 4.16 9.83 -8.88
C GLU A 40 3.82 11.09 -8.10
N ALA A 41 2.81 11.84 -8.54
CA ALA A 41 2.37 13.05 -7.85
C ALA A 41 1.86 12.72 -6.44
N ARG A 42 1.13 11.62 -6.30
CA ARG A 42 0.60 11.19 -5.00
C ARG A 42 1.71 10.74 -4.06
N LEU A 43 2.68 9.98 -4.57
CA LEU A 43 3.85 9.56 -3.76
C LEU A 43 4.69 10.74 -3.31
N ARG A 44 4.88 11.74 -4.16
CA ARG A 44 5.58 12.98 -3.78
C ARG A 44 4.87 13.72 -2.66
N LYS A 45 3.54 13.77 -2.69
CA LYS A 45 2.77 14.40 -1.62
C LYS A 45 2.90 13.62 -0.31
N ILE A 46 2.87 12.30 -0.38
CA ILE A 46 3.08 11.44 0.81
C ILE A 46 4.46 11.75 1.43
N ALA A 47 5.49 11.85 0.60
CA ALA A 47 6.83 12.19 1.07
C ALA A 47 6.90 13.60 1.66
N ALA A 48 6.25 14.58 1.02
CA ALA A 48 6.19 15.96 1.51
C ALA A 48 5.49 16.07 2.87
N ASP A 49 4.47 15.25 3.09
CA ASP A 49 3.74 15.18 4.36
C ASP A 49 4.50 14.35 5.41
N LYS A 50 5.65 13.79 5.06
CA LYS A 50 6.48 12.91 5.90
C LYS A 50 5.77 11.64 6.35
N ASP A 51 4.80 11.18 5.57
CA ASP A 51 4.17 9.90 5.75
C ASP A 51 5.08 8.78 5.20
N MET A 52 4.82 7.55 5.64
CA MET A 52 5.63 6.40 5.27
C MET A 52 4.88 5.54 4.25
N LEU A 53 5.65 4.95 3.32
CA LEU A 53 5.12 3.99 2.36
C LEU A 53 5.29 2.57 2.89
N ALA A 54 4.29 1.75 2.67
CA ALA A 54 4.34 0.32 2.95
C ALA A 54 3.66 -0.46 1.83
N THR A 55 4.10 -1.67 1.64
CA THR A 55 3.41 -2.67 0.85
C THR A 55 3.68 -4.04 1.48
N SER A 56 3.37 -5.13 0.80
CA SER A 56 3.44 -6.43 1.46
C SER A 56 4.13 -7.50 0.61
N ASP A 57 4.46 -8.61 1.26
CA ASP A 57 4.96 -9.80 0.57
C ASP A 57 3.93 -10.35 -0.43
N ALA A 58 2.63 -10.20 -0.15
CA ALA A 58 1.58 -10.61 -1.07
C ALA A 58 1.56 -9.72 -2.32
N VAL A 59 1.73 -8.41 -2.17
CA VAL A 59 1.87 -7.48 -3.31
C VAL A 59 3.13 -7.81 -4.10
N ARG A 60 4.23 -8.11 -3.42
CA ARG A 60 5.46 -8.55 -4.09
C ARG A 60 5.20 -9.74 -5.00
N MET A 61 4.56 -10.77 -4.48
CA MET A 61 4.21 -11.97 -5.26
C MET A 61 3.35 -11.61 -6.47
N GLU A 62 2.28 -10.85 -6.25
CA GLU A 62 1.32 -10.52 -7.30
C GLU A 62 1.96 -9.71 -8.43
N THR A 63 2.81 -8.73 -8.09
CA THR A 63 3.46 -7.86 -9.09
C THR A 63 4.58 -8.55 -9.86
N LEU A 64 5.23 -9.56 -9.29
CA LEU A 64 6.32 -10.27 -9.93
C LEU A 64 5.86 -11.34 -10.93
N ILE A 65 4.59 -11.72 -10.92
CA ILE A 65 4.05 -12.73 -11.84
C ILE A 65 4.29 -12.31 -13.29
N GLY A 66 3.93 -11.08 -13.65
CA GLY A 66 4.09 -10.59 -15.02
C GLY A 66 5.54 -10.63 -15.52
N PRO A 67 6.49 -10.01 -14.81
CA PRO A 67 7.90 -10.06 -15.20
C PRO A 67 8.49 -11.47 -15.30
N PHE A 68 8.09 -12.38 -14.40
CA PHE A 68 8.54 -13.77 -14.49
C PHE A 68 7.96 -14.48 -15.72
N GLN A 69 6.69 -14.21 -16.05
CA GLN A 69 6.06 -14.80 -17.24
C GLN A 69 6.66 -14.28 -18.53
N SER A 70 6.94 -12.97 -18.61
CA SER A 70 7.49 -12.36 -19.84
C SER A 70 9.00 -12.53 -19.98
N GLY A 71 9.70 -12.85 -18.89
CA GLY A 71 11.16 -12.89 -18.87
C GLY A 71 11.82 -11.51 -18.97
N ASP A 72 11.10 -10.44 -18.67
CA ASP A 72 11.64 -9.07 -18.68
C ASP A 72 12.54 -8.83 -17.46
N THR A 73 13.83 -9.05 -17.65
CA THR A 73 14.80 -8.95 -16.56
C THR A 73 15.01 -7.51 -16.09
N ALA A 74 14.85 -6.52 -16.97
CA ALA A 74 14.99 -5.10 -16.61
C ALA A 74 13.86 -4.67 -15.69
N VAL A 75 12.61 -5.00 -16.01
CA VAL A 75 11.46 -4.71 -15.17
C VAL A 75 11.54 -5.47 -13.84
N LEU A 76 11.96 -6.73 -13.89
CA LEU A 76 12.17 -7.52 -12.67
C LEU A 76 13.17 -6.83 -11.72
N ALA A 77 14.27 -6.32 -12.26
CA ALA A 77 15.26 -5.59 -11.47
C ALA A 77 14.67 -4.31 -10.85
N ASP A 78 13.83 -3.60 -11.58
CA ASP A 78 13.15 -2.40 -11.07
C ASP A 78 12.23 -2.73 -9.88
N TYR A 79 11.45 -3.79 -9.96
CA TYR A 79 10.64 -4.25 -8.83
C TYR A 79 11.48 -4.63 -7.63
N GLN A 80 12.55 -5.38 -7.84
CA GLN A 80 13.43 -5.80 -6.75
C GLN A 80 14.07 -4.61 -6.05
N LYS A 81 14.49 -3.61 -6.82
CA LYS A 81 15.04 -2.36 -6.28
C LYS A 81 14.00 -1.63 -5.42
N PHE A 82 12.77 -1.56 -5.88
CA PHE A 82 11.67 -0.92 -5.15
C PHE A 82 11.41 -1.64 -3.82
N PHE A 83 11.25 -2.97 -3.84
CA PHE A 83 10.94 -3.74 -2.63
C PHE A 83 12.10 -3.78 -1.63
N ASN A 84 13.33 -3.57 -2.08
CA ASN A 84 14.52 -3.52 -1.22
C ASN A 84 14.89 -2.10 -0.79
N SER A 85 14.12 -1.11 -1.22
CA SER A 85 14.35 0.30 -0.87
C SER A 85 14.07 0.55 0.60
N THR A 86 14.88 1.40 1.23
CA THR A 86 14.65 1.84 2.62
C THR A 86 13.42 2.74 2.76
N GLY A 87 12.93 3.29 1.65
CA GLY A 87 11.75 4.17 1.64
C GLY A 87 10.42 3.43 1.65
N VAL A 88 10.42 2.11 1.58
CA VAL A 88 9.21 1.28 1.56
C VAL A 88 9.32 0.20 2.62
N GLN A 89 8.33 0.14 3.52
CA GLN A 89 8.24 -0.94 4.50
C GLN A 89 7.59 -2.15 3.86
N MET A 90 8.23 -3.31 3.96
CA MET A 90 7.68 -4.57 3.50
C MET A 90 6.98 -5.28 4.67
N LEU A 91 5.66 -5.42 4.57
CA LEU A 91 4.84 -5.98 5.63
C LEU A 91 4.63 -7.48 5.42
N PRO A 92 4.91 -8.33 6.41
CA PRO A 92 4.71 -9.77 6.28
C PRO A 92 3.23 -10.15 6.38
N VAL A 93 2.88 -11.25 5.72
CA VAL A 93 1.56 -11.86 5.82
C VAL A 93 1.59 -12.87 6.96
N THR A 94 1.19 -12.44 8.15
CA THR A 94 1.22 -13.24 9.36
C THR A 94 -0.02 -14.13 9.50
N ALA A 95 -0.02 -15.03 10.48
CA ALA A 95 -1.20 -15.84 10.79
C ALA A 95 -2.42 -14.97 11.11
N ALA A 96 -2.23 -13.87 11.84
CA ALA A 96 -3.30 -12.91 12.15
C ALA A 96 -3.84 -12.25 10.89
N VAL A 97 -2.99 -11.94 9.91
CA VAL A 97 -3.40 -11.40 8.61
C VAL A 97 -4.27 -12.40 7.86
N TRP A 98 -3.87 -13.67 7.79
CA TRP A 98 -4.65 -14.70 7.11
C TRP A 98 -6.04 -14.84 7.69
N GLU A 99 -6.14 -14.88 9.01
CA GLU A 99 -7.43 -15.01 9.70
C GLU A 99 -8.31 -13.77 9.48
N HIS A 100 -7.73 -12.57 9.56
CA HIS A 100 -8.44 -11.33 9.29
C HIS A 100 -8.92 -11.26 7.84
N ALA A 101 -8.09 -11.68 6.88
CA ALA A 101 -8.47 -11.76 5.47
C ALA A 101 -9.68 -12.67 5.26
N ALA A 102 -9.75 -13.79 5.96
CA ALA A 102 -10.90 -14.69 5.90
C ALA A 102 -12.17 -14.00 6.39
N ARG A 103 -12.10 -13.25 7.49
CA ARG A 103 -13.23 -12.46 8.00
C ARG A 103 -13.67 -11.39 7.02
N ILE A 104 -12.73 -10.65 6.43
CA ILE A 104 -13.04 -9.61 5.42
C ILE A 104 -13.74 -10.23 4.22
N ARG A 105 -13.20 -11.31 3.69
CA ARG A 105 -13.78 -11.97 2.53
C ARG A 105 -15.20 -12.49 2.81
N ALA A 106 -15.43 -13.03 3.99
CA ALA A 106 -16.75 -13.52 4.37
C ALA A 106 -17.79 -12.38 4.47
N ALA A 107 -17.37 -11.23 5.00
CA ALA A 107 -18.26 -10.09 5.23
C ALA A 107 -18.51 -9.24 3.97
N PHE A 108 -17.48 -9.03 3.14
CA PHE A 108 -17.53 -8.08 2.02
C PHE A 108 -17.48 -8.74 0.64
N LYS A 109 -17.33 -10.05 0.56
CA LYS A 109 -17.28 -10.82 -0.69
C LYS A 109 -16.20 -10.34 -1.66
N LEU A 110 -15.09 -9.85 -1.14
CA LEU A 110 -13.95 -9.40 -1.94
C LEU A 110 -13.13 -10.58 -2.44
N GLN A 111 -12.30 -10.33 -3.46
CA GLN A 111 -11.36 -11.33 -3.96
C GLN A 111 -10.32 -11.68 -2.90
N VAL A 112 -9.71 -12.87 -3.02
CA VAL A 112 -8.77 -13.39 -2.03
C VAL A 112 -7.61 -12.43 -1.81
N LEU A 113 -6.93 -12.01 -2.89
CA LEU A 113 -5.77 -11.12 -2.78
C LEU A 113 -6.14 -9.75 -2.20
N ASP A 114 -7.26 -9.17 -2.61
CA ASP A 114 -7.72 -7.90 -2.06
C ASP A 114 -7.96 -8.00 -0.55
N SER A 115 -8.54 -9.11 -0.12
CA SER A 115 -8.78 -9.36 1.31
C SER A 115 -7.46 -9.48 2.08
N ILE A 116 -6.45 -10.13 1.51
CA ILE A 116 -5.12 -10.26 2.11
C ILE A 116 -4.44 -8.90 2.22
N HIS A 117 -4.50 -8.09 1.16
CA HIS A 117 -3.89 -6.76 1.15
C HIS A 117 -4.50 -5.85 2.20
N LEU A 118 -5.84 -5.80 2.26
CA LEU A 118 -6.55 -5.00 3.26
C LEU A 118 -6.23 -5.46 4.68
N ALA A 119 -6.27 -6.76 4.92
CA ALA A 119 -5.95 -7.32 6.23
C ALA A 119 -4.52 -7.01 6.66
N THR A 120 -3.57 -7.09 5.74
CA THR A 120 -2.16 -6.76 6.00
C THR A 120 -2.04 -5.30 6.43
N ALA A 121 -2.66 -4.39 5.70
CA ALA A 121 -2.63 -2.97 6.01
C ALA A 121 -3.21 -2.69 7.40
N ILE A 122 -4.35 -3.28 7.74
CA ILE A 122 -5.01 -3.07 9.03
C ILE A 122 -4.17 -3.65 10.17
N GLU A 123 -3.72 -4.89 10.06
CA GLU A 123 -2.98 -5.58 11.12
C GLU A 123 -1.63 -4.90 11.41
N HIS A 124 -1.04 -4.24 10.44
CA HIS A 124 0.23 -3.52 10.62
C HIS A 124 0.05 -2.02 10.91
N GLY A 125 -1.17 -1.58 11.19
CA GLY A 125 -1.42 -0.20 11.64
C GLY A 125 -1.34 0.87 10.56
N CYS A 126 -1.54 0.52 9.29
CA CYS A 126 -1.60 1.51 8.21
C CYS A 126 -2.83 2.41 8.39
N GLY A 127 -2.67 3.70 8.13
CA GLY A 127 -3.75 4.69 8.25
C GLY A 127 -4.50 4.92 6.94
N LEU A 128 -3.93 4.50 5.80
CA LEU A 128 -4.50 4.72 4.48
C LEU A 128 -4.13 3.55 3.57
N PHE A 129 -5.10 3.13 2.76
CA PHE A 129 -4.93 2.12 1.71
C PHE A 129 -5.13 2.81 0.36
N LEU A 130 -4.06 2.91 -0.43
CA LEU A 130 -4.07 3.58 -1.73
C LEU A 130 -4.22 2.54 -2.84
N SER A 131 -5.27 2.69 -3.66
CA SER A 131 -5.61 1.74 -4.72
C SER A 131 -6.19 2.47 -5.93
N ASN A 132 -6.32 1.76 -7.03
CA ASN A 132 -7.08 2.20 -8.20
C ASN A 132 -8.39 1.41 -8.37
N ASP A 133 -8.67 0.46 -7.48
CA ASP A 133 -9.85 -0.40 -7.59
C ASP A 133 -11.07 0.22 -6.92
N LEU A 134 -12.04 0.64 -7.73
CA LEU A 134 -13.29 1.22 -7.23
C LEU A 134 -14.10 0.26 -6.35
N GLN A 135 -13.94 -1.05 -6.52
CA GLN A 135 -14.65 -2.04 -5.70
C GLN A 135 -14.27 -1.95 -4.23
N LEU A 136 -13.09 -1.39 -3.91
CA LEU A 136 -12.62 -1.24 -2.54
C LEU A 136 -13.09 0.05 -1.87
N ALA A 137 -13.70 0.97 -2.62
CA ALA A 137 -14.08 2.29 -2.11
C ALA A 137 -15.06 2.25 -0.94
N ASN A 138 -15.90 1.23 -0.87
CA ASN A 138 -16.91 1.09 0.18
C ASN A 138 -16.45 0.24 1.37
N PHE A 139 -15.20 -0.20 1.38
CA PHE A 139 -14.66 -0.95 2.51
C PHE A 139 -14.48 -0.02 3.71
N GLU A 140 -14.91 -0.49 4.88
CA GLU A 140 -14.98 0.34 6.09
C GLU A 140 -13.85 0.09 7.12
N GLY A 141 -13.13 -0.99 7.01
CA GLY A 141 -12.11 -1.38 7.99
C GLY A 141 -10.87 -0.49 8.03
N ILE A 142 -10.58 0.23 6.96
CA ILE A 142 -9.49 1.19 6.82
C ILE A 142 -9.92 2.24 5.80
N LYS A 143 -9.40 3.46 5.92
CA LYS A 143 -9.66 4.47 4.90
C LYS A 143 -9.02 4.03 3.57
N VAL A 144 -9.84 3.92 2.54
CA VAL A 144 -9.39 3.61 1.17
C VAL A 144 -9.45 4.88 0.34
N GLU A 145 -8.33 5.21 -0.28
CA GLU A 145 -8.25 6.28 -1.28
C GLU A 145 -8.12 5.64 -2.65
N VAL A 146 -9.06 5.93 -3.53
CA VAL A 146 -9.03 5.43 -4.92
C VAL A 146 -8.49 6.52 -5.82
N LEU A 147 -7.46 6.20 -6.61
CA LEU A 147 -6.90 7.11 -7.61
C LEU A 147 -7.94 7.42 -8.70
N ILE A 148 -8.04 8.69 -9.08
CA ILE A 148 -8.94 9.19 -10.11
C ILE A 148 -8.24 10.05 -11.16
#